data_0262691d7ba43196990b908cfde92112
#
_entry.id   0262691d7ba43196990b908cfde92112
#
_cell.length_a   1.000
_cell.length_b   1.000
_cell.length_c   1.000
_cell.angle_alpha   90.00
_cell.angle_beta   90.00
_cell.angle_gamma   90.00
#
_symmetry.space_group_name_H-M   'P 1'
#
loop_
_entity.id
_entity.type
_entity.pdbx_description
1 polymer ?
#
loop_
_entity_poly.entity_id
_entity_poly.type
_entity_poly.pdbx_seq_one_letter_code
_entity_poly.pdbx_strand_id
1 'polypeptide(L)'
;MAISQAITVSFKQDLMSPGGNLEAQTLKCALYDNTATLNQNTTAYITANEISASGTNYTTGGATLTNVAISTDGTTAIFDADNVTFANATISAQAALIYNANNSNSSIAVLDFGGVKTSTNGTFELQFPNADASNGLIRIA
;
A
#
# COMPACT_ATOMS: atom_id res chain seq x y z
N MET A 1 -9.33 10.23 14.01
CA MET A 1 -8.07 9.66 13.49
C MET A 1 -8.02 8.20 13.80
N ALA A 2 -8.32 7.40 12.84
CA ALA A 2 -8.31 5.97 13.00
C ALA A 2 -7.74 5.33 11.75
N ILE A 3 -6.80 4.42 11.95
CA ILE A 3 -6.25 3.59 10.90
C ILE A 3 -6.75 2.17 11.13
N SER A 4 -7.35 1.59 10.11
CA SER A 4 -7.75 0.18 10.12
C SER A 4 -7.20 -0.49 8.87
N GLN A 5 -6.52 -1.59 9.07
CA GLN A 5 -6.03 -2.39 7.95
C GLN A 5 -7.22 -2.99 7.21
N ALA A 6 -7.28 -2.78 5.91
CA ALA A 6 -8.39 -3.29 5.11
C ALA A 6 -8.07 -3.27 3.63
N ILE A 7 -8.71 -4.19 2.89
CA ILE A 7 -8.95 -4.02 1.46
C ILE A 7 -10.10 -3.02 1.34
N THR A 8 -9.96 -1.99 0.52
CA THR A 8 -10.98 -0.94 0.45
C THR A 8 -12.22 -1.40 -0.32
N VAL A 9 -13.35 -0.81 0.02
CA VAL A 9 -14.62 -1.11 -0.68
C VAL A 9 -14.52 -0.72 -2.16
N SER A 10 -13.86 0.39 -2.47
CA SER A 10 -13.68 0.82 -3.86
C SER A 10 -12.86 -0.19 -4.66
N PHE A 11 -11.83 -0.81 -4.07
CA PHE A 11 -11.07 -1.86 -4.76
C PHE A 11 -11.95 -3.08 -5.05
N LYS A 12 -12.77 -3.49 -4.09
CA LYS A 12 -13.69 -4.62 -4.30
C LYS A 12 -14.65 -4.35 -5.47
N GLN A 13 -15.09 -3.12 -5.61
CA GLN A 13 -15.93 -2.70 -6.73
C GLN A 13 -15.15 -2.73 -8.05
N ASP A 14 -13.92 -2.23 -8.05
CA ASP A 14 -13.07 -2.19 -9.23
C ASP A 14 -12.75 -3.59 -9.76
N LEU A 15 -12.65 -4.59 -8.88
CA LEU A 15 -12.41 -5.98 -9.29
C LEU A 15 -13.53 -6.53 -10.18
N MET A 16 -14.74 -6.03 -10.03
CA MET A 16 -15.88 -6.46 -10.81
C MET A 16 -16.08 -5.63 -12.08
N SER A 17 -15.20 -4.65 -12.33
CA SER A 17 -15.27 -3.74 -13.46
C SER A 17 -14.25 -4.13 -14.52
N PRO A 18 -14.48 -3.81 -15.81
CA PRO A 18 -13.47 -4.00 -16.84
C PRO A 18 -12.18 -3.23 -16.50
N GLY A 19 -11.04 -3.85 -16.70
CA GLY A 19 -9.74 -3.22 -16.48
C GLY A 19 -9.05 -3.57 -15.15
N GLY A 20 -9.56 -4.55 -14.42
CA GLY A 20 -9.02 -4.95 -13.13
C GLY A 20 -7.69 -5.69 -13.15
N ASN A 21 -6.94 -5.67 -14.26
CA ASN A 21 -5.65 -6.34 -14.33
C ASN A 21 -4.58 -5.52 -13.62
N LEU A 22 -4.32 -5.83 -12.35
CA LEU A 22 -3.37 -5.10 -11.52
C LEU A 22 -1.92 -5.21 -12.01
N GLU A 23 -1.56 -6.31 -12.66
CA GLU A 23 -0.20 -6.49 -13.18
C GLU A 23 0.14 -5.49 -14.28
N ALA A 24 -0.87 -4.99 -14.99
CA ALA A 24 -0.70 -4.03 -16.07
C ALA A 24 -0.79 -2.57 -15.59
N GLN A 25 -1.01 -2.34 -14.31
CA GLN A 25 -1.23 -1.02 -13.74
C GLN A 25 0.01 -0.50 -13.00
N THR A 26 0.11 0.82 -12.90
CA THR A 26 1.11 1.45 -12.04
C THR A 26 0.52 1.57 -10.64
N LEU A 27 0.99 0.74 -9.73
CA LEU A 27 0.55 0.73 -8.34
C LEU A 27 1.60 1.42 -7.48
N LYS A 28 1.16 2.23 -6.53
CA LYS A 28 2.06 2.97 -5.64
C LYS A 28 1.70 2.73 -4.20
N CYS A 29 2.70 2.95 -3.34
CA CYS A 29 2.59 2.77 -1.90
C CYS A 29 3.02 4.07 -1.21
N ALA A 30 2.06 4.81 -0.66
CA ALA A 30 2.31 6.04 0.08
C ALA A 30 2.30 5.78 1.58
N LEU A 31 3.10 6.53 2.34
CA LEU A 31 3.22 6.40 3.79
C LEU A 31 2.50 7.53 4.51
N TYR A 32 1.93 7.22 5.65
CA TYR A 32 1.13 8.17 6.45
C TYR A 32 1.53 8.12 7.93
N ASP A 33 1.42 9.28 8.58
CA ASP A 33 1.66 9.37 10.01
C ASP A 33 0.46 8.86 10.83
N ASN A 34 0.60 8.86 12.15
CA ASN A 34 -0.41 8.32 13.06
C ASN A 34 -1.66 9.20 13.21
N THR A 35 -1.70 10.35 12.55
CA THR A 35 -2.88 11.24 12.56
C THR A 35 -3.80 11.01 11.36
N ALA A 36 -3.39 10.17 10.41
CA ALA A 36 -4.18 9.87 9.23
C ALA A 36 -5.46 9.11 9.57
N THR A 37 -6.49 9.30 8.75
CA THR A 37 -7.70 8.47 8.79
C THR A 37 -7.75 7.62 7.53
N LEU A 38 -7.44 6.35 7.68
CA LEU A 38 -7.40 5.38 6.58
C LEU A 38 -8.11 4.11 7.02
N ASN A 39 -9.05 3.64 6.21
CA ASN A 39 -9.84 2.45 6.52
C ASN A 39 -10.49 1.89 5.26
N GLN A 40 -11.37 0.91 5.41
CA GLN A 40 -12.06 0.27 4.29
C GLN A 40 -12.85 1.25 3.41
N ASN A 41 -13.22 2.40 3.93
CA ASN A 41 -13.97 3.42 3.19
C ASN A 41 -13.09 4.45 2.49
N THR A 42 -11.77 4.34 2.61
CA THR A 42 -10.82 5.18 1.87
C THR A 42 -10.98 4.91 0.37
N THR A 43 -11.23 5.94 -0.42
CA THR A 43 -11.54 5.76 -1.84
C THR A 43 -10.35 6.03 -2.76
N ALA A 44 -9.44 6.91 -2.35
CA ALA A 44 -8.30 7.31 -3.19
C ALA A 44 -7.14 7.80 -2.36
N TYR A 45 -5.97 7.90 -3.01
CA TYR A 45 -4.80 8.55 -2.43
C TYR A 45 -5.13 10.02 -2.09
N ILE A 46 -4.68 10.42 -0.91
CA ILE A 46 -4.79 11.81 -0.42
C ILE A 46 -3.44 12.24 0.15
N THR A 47 -3.18 13.53 0.10
CA THR A 47 -1.95 14.10 0.66
C THR A 47 -2.07 14.45 2.15
N ALA A 48 -3.28 14.47 2.69
CA ALA A 48 -3.52 14.79 4.09
C ALA A 48 -2.85 13.74 4.99
N ASN A 49 -1.95 14.19 5.85
CA ASN A 49 -1.19 13.37 6.79
C ASN A 49 -0.25 12.34 6.14
N GLU A 50 0.03 12.51 4.85
CA GLU A 50 1.13 11.78 4.21
C GLU A 50 2.46 12.27 4.77
N ILE A 51 3.46 11.39 4.82
CA ILE A 51 4.80 11.77 5.26
C ILE A 51 5.33 12.89 4.37
N SER A 52 5.86 13.94 5.01
CA SER A 52 6.41 15.08 4.28
C SER A 52 7.66 14.67 3.50
N ALA A 53 7.78 15.17 2.28
CA ALA A 53 8.97 14.99 1.47
C ALA A 53 10.13 15.92 1.91
N SER A 54 9.83 16.94 2.71
CA SER A 54 10.82 17.95 3.09
C SER A 54 11.79 17.41 4.13
N GLY A 55 13.06 17.24 3.74
CA GLY A 55 14.12 16.80 4.63
C GLY A 55 14.08 15.33 5.03
N THR A 56 13.22 14.52 4.41
CA THR A 56 13.01 13.13 4.82
C THR A 56 13.54 12.11 3.84
N ASN A 57 13.86 12.51 2.63
CA ASN A 57 14.15 11.64 1.50
C ASN A 57 12.99 10.71 1.10
N TYR A 58 11.78 11.08 1.52
CA TYR A 58 10.54 10.47 1.05
C TYR A 58 10.00 11.28 -0.13
N THR A 59 9.44 10.62 -1.11
CA THR A 59 8.84 11.29 -2.27
C THR A 59 7.32 11.32 -2.12
N THR A 60 6.72 12.49 -2.26
CA THR A 60 5.26 12.64 -2.23
C THR A 60 4.61 11.70 -3.24
N GLY A 61 3.59 10.97 -2.81
CA GLY A 61 2.94 9.93 -3.59
C GLY A 61 3.51 8.54 -3.32
N GLY A 62 4.66 8.46 -2.67
CA GLY A 62 5.28 7.20 -2.29
C GLY A 62 6.08 6.54 -3.39
N ALA A 63 6.34 5.26 -3.24
CA ALA A 63 7.13 4.45 -4.17
C ALA A 63 6.22 3.63 -5.08
N THR A 64 6.67 3.43 -6.31
CA THR A 64 5.99 2.53 -7.25
C THR A 64 6.30 1.08 -6.87
N LEU A 65 5.28 0.25 -6.81
CA LEU A 65 5.45 -1.19 -6.58
C LEU A 65 6.11 -1.83 -7.79
N THR A 66 7.04 -2.75 -7.54
CA THR A 66 7.77 -3.48 -8.57
C THR A 66 7.45 -4.96 -8.51
N ASN A 67 7.56 -5.64 -9.65
CA ASN A 67 7.30 -7.07 -9.77
C ASN A 67 5.93 -7.48 -9.19
N VAL A 68 4.92 -6.68 -9.50
CA VAL A 68 3.53 -6.99 -9.15
C VAL A 68 3.14 -8.28 -9.86
N ALA A 69 2.63 -9.25 -9.10
CA ALA A 69 2.26 -10.55 -9.63
C ALA A 69 0.96 -11.04 -8.99
N ILE A 70 0.15 -11.67 -9.82
CA ILE A 70 -1.05 -12.38 -9.37
C ILE A 70 -0.77 -13.86 -9.56
N SER A 71 -0.94 -14.64 -8.51
CA SER A 71 -0.72 -16.07 -8.52
C SER A 71 -1.85 -16.80 -7.81
N THR A 72 -1.81 -18.11 -7.83
CA THR A 72 -2.77 -18.93 -7.11
C THR A 72 -2.04 -19.97 -6.27
N ASP A 73 -2.62 -20.26 -5.13
CA ASP A 73 -2.22 -21.37 -4.28
C ASP A 73 -3.50 -22.13 -3.92
N GLY A 74 -3.68 -23.29 -4.54
CA GLY A 74 -4.95 -24.02 -4.47
C GLY A 74 -6.08 -23.21 -5.10
N THR A 75 -7.08 -22.85 -4.30
CA THR A 75 -8.25 -22.05 -4.73
C THR A 75 -8.15 -20.58 -4.31
N THR A 76 -7.00 -20.16 -3.77
CA THR A 76 -6.79 -18.79 -3.32
C THR A 76 -5.99 -18.02 -4.37
N ALA A 77 -6.51 -16.87 -4.81
CA ALA A 77 -5.78 -15.94 -5.64
C ALA A 77 -4.98 -14.98 -4.73
N ILE A 78 -3.75 -14.69 -5.12
CA ILE A 78 -2.81 -13.93 -4.29
C ILE A 78 -2.21 -12.79 -5.11
N PHE A 79 -2.25 -11.60 -4.54
CA PHE A 79 -1.52 -10.43 -5.05
C PHE A 79 -0.23 -10.27 -4.26
N ASP A 80 0.87 -10.08 -4.95
CA ASP A 80 2.17 -9.85 -4.34
C ASP A 80 2.98 -8.83 -5.14
N ALA A 81 4.00 -8.28 -4.50
CA ALA A 81 4.95 -7.35 -5.10
C ALA A 81 6.25 -7.42 -4.30
N ASP A 82 7.32 -6.85 -4.85
CA ASP A 82 8.58 -6.72 -4.11
C ASP A 82 8.39 -5.82 -2.89
N ASN A 83 9.21 -6.03 -1.88
CA ASN A 83 9.26 -5.14 -0.71
C ASN A 83 9.55 -3.71 -1.15
N VAL A 84 8.97 -2.74 -0.43
CA VAL A 84 9.13 -1.32 -0.73
C VAL A 84 10.20 -0.75 0.18
N THR A 85 11.20 -0.09 -0.39
CA THR A 85 12.36 0.44 0.34
C THR A 85 12.50 1.94 0.10
N PHE A 86 12.65 2.69 1.19
CA PHE A 86 12.99 4.12 1.18
C PHE A 86 14.38 4.26 1.81
N ALA A 87 15.39 4.42 0.97
CA ALA A 87 16.79 4.47 1.41
C ALA A 87 17.17 5.86 1.94
N ASN A 88 18.09 5.90 2.90
CA ASN A 88 18.60 7.15 3.48
C ASN A 88 17.49 8.09 3.95
N ALA A 89 16.42 7.52 4.50
CA ALA A 89 15.21 8.23 4.83
C ALA A 89 15.06 8.49 6.32
N THR A 90 14.45 9.64 6.65
CA THR A 90 14.05 9.96 8.01
C THR A 90 12.52 10.02 8.02
N ILE A 91 11.90 8.91 8.41
CA ILE A 91 10.46 8.68 8.30
C ILE A 91 9.91 8.27 9.66
N SER A 92 8.70 8.77 9.96
CA SER A 92 7.93 8.33 11.12
C SER A 92 6.50 8.07 10.62
N ALA A 93 6.18 6.80 10.37
CA ALA A 93 4.92 6.40 9.75
C ALA A 93 4.22 5.29 10.52
N GLN A 94 2.89 5.26 10.45
CA GLN A 94 2.10 4.18 11.04
C GLN A 94 1.33 3.38 10.00
N ALA A 95 1.15 3.91 8.80
CA ALA A 95 0.36 3.24 7.79
C ALA A 95 0.90 3.45 6.40
N ALA A 96 0.50 2.56 5.50
CA ALA A 96 0.71 2.71 4.06
C ALA A 96 -0.62 2.54 3.33
N LEU A 97 -0.75 3.25 2.22
CA LEU A 97 -1.87 3.08 1.29
C LEU A 97 -1.32 2.61 -0.05
N ILE A 98 -1.79 1.46 -0.50
CA ILE A 98 -1.56 1.00 -1.87
C ILE A 98 -2.70 1.52 -2.73
N TYR A 99 -2.36 2.16 -3.84
CA TYR A 99 -3.33 2.76 -4.74
C TYR A 99 -2.92 2.61 -6.20
N ASN A 100 -3.88 2.75 -7.09
CA ASN A 100 -3.70 2.56 -8.53
C ASN A 100 -3.58 3.92 -9.22
N ALA A 101 -2.36 4.29 -9.62
CA ALA A 101 -2.10 5.57 -10.27
C ALA A 101 -2.70 5.68 -11.69
N ASN A 102 -3.04 4.56 -12.30
CA ASN A 102 -3.69 4.53 -13.62
C ASN A 102 -5.21 4.61 -13.53
N ASN A 103 -5.80 4.50 -12.34
CA ASN A 103 -7.24 4.54 -12.14
C ASN A 103 -7.60 5.66 -11.14
N SER A 104 -7.33 6.90 -11.54
CA SER A 104 -7.63 8.10 -10.74
C SER A 104 -7.14 8.01 -9.29
N ASN A 105 -5.98 7.38 -9.07
CA ASN A 105 -5.41 7.14 -7.74
C ASN A 105 -6.33 6.36 -6.78
N SER A 106 -7.17 5.50 -7.33
CA SER A 106 -8.12 4.71 -6.56
C SER A 106 -7.41 3.82 -5.54
N SER A 107 -7.91 3.79 -4.32
CA SER A 107 -7.33 2.99 -3.24
C SER A 107 -7.47 1.50 -3.50
N ILE A 108 -6.51 0.73 -2.99
CA ILE A 108 -6.52 -0.74 -3.04
C ILE A 108 -6.56 -1.29 -1.62
N ALA A 109 -5.55 -0.97 -0.82
CA ALA A 109 -5.43 -1.52 0.52
C ALA A 109 -4.78 -0.54 1.47
N VAL A 110 -5.22 -0.57 2.72
CA VAL A 110 -4.61 0.13 3.84
C VAL A 110 -3.83 -0.88 4.66
N LEU A 111 -2.54 -0.59 4.90
CA LEU A 111 -1.68 -1.40 5.75
C LEU A 111 -1.42 -0.64 7.04
N ASP A 112 -1.76 -1.23 8.16
CA ASP A 112 -1.52 -0.66 9.49
C ASP A 112 -0.30 -1.35 10.11
N PHE A 113 0.71 -0.58 10.48
CA PHE A 113 1.93 -1.12 11.06
C PHE A 113 1.78 -1.50 12.54
N GLY A 114 0.63 -1.23 13.13
CA GLY A 114 0.35 -1.54 14.54
C GLY A 114 0.95 -0.55 15.52
N GLY A 115 1.58 0.50 15.04
CA GLY A 115 2.23 1.55 15.81
C GLY A 115 3.17 2.34 14.93
N VAL A 116 3.66 3.45 15.42
CA VAL A 116 4.60 4.29 14.66
C VAL A 116 5.92 3.56 14.48
N LYS A 117 6.40 3.49 13.26
CA LYS A 117 7.72 2.97 12.88
C LYS A 117 8.57 4.12 12.38
N THR A 118 9.84 4.11 12.72
CA THR A 118 10.74 5.24 12.42
C THR A 118 12.02 4.77 11.76
N SER A 119 12.59 5.66 10.94
CA SER A 119 13.97 5.57 10.48
C SER A 119 14.61 6.95 10.60
N THR A 120 15.93 6.98 10.78
CA THR A 120 16.70 8.23 10.83
C THR A 120 17.93 8.04 9.96
N ASN A 121 17.97 8.74 8.82
CA ASN A 121 19.04 8.61 7.82
C ASN A 121 19.36 7.16 7.49
N GLY A 122 18.34 6.31 7.47
CA GLY A 122 18.48 4.87 7.28
C GLY A 122 17.45 4.34 6.30
N THR A 123 17.37 3.03 6.21
CA THR A 123 16.41 2.37 5.33
C THR A 123 15.08 2.16 6.06
N PHE A 124 14.00 2.67 5.47
CA PHE A 124 12.65 2.33 5.89
C PHE A 124 12.09 1.33 4.87
N GLU A 125 11.82 0.10 5.31
CA GLU A 125 11.38 -0.96 4.41
C GLU A 125 10.03 -1.53 4.85
N LEU A 126 9.11 -1.66 3.87
CA LEU A 126 7.89 -2.45 4.03
C LEU A 126 8.17 -3.84 3.48
N GLN A 127 8.12 -4.85 4.36
CA GLN A 127 8.26 -6.24 3.96
C GLN A 127 6.88 -6.84 3.75
N PHE A 128 6.63 -7.32 2.54
CA PHE A 128 5.38 -7.98 2.22
C PHE A 128 5.50 -9.48 2.54
N PRO A 129 4.38 -10.13 2.95
CA PRO A 129 4.41 -11.55 3.25
C PRO A 129 4.63 -12.39 1.99
N ASN A 130 5.03 -13.64 2.19
CA ASN A 130 5.18 -14.60 1.11
C ASN A 130 3.85 -14.80 0.36
N ALA A 131 3.94 -15.06 -0.93
CA ALA A 131 2.76 -15.29 -1.78
C ALA A 131 2.28 -16.73 -1.64
N ASP A 132 1.53 -17.02 -0.58
CA ASP A 132 0.90 -18.32 -0.38
C ASP A 132 -0.52 -18.16 0.17
N ALA A 133 -1.26 -19.25 0.27
CA ALA A 133 -2.67 -19.23 0.66
C ALA A 133 -2.91 -18.70 2.07
N SER A 134 -1.89 -18.68 2.90
CA SER A 134 -1.99 -18.23 4.30
C SER A 134 -1.45 -16.83 4.53
N ASN A 135 -0.58 -16.32 3.66
CA ASN A 135 0.22 -15.15 3.96
C ASN A 135 0.21 -14.05 2.90
N GLY A 136 -0.36 -14.16 1.78
CA GLY A 136 -0.26 -13.15 0.71
C GLY A 136 -0.63 -11.73 1.14
N LEU A 137 -0.14 -10.73 0.45
CA LEU A 137 -0.43 -9.30 0.72
C LEU A 137 -1.93 -9.02 0.57
N ILE A 138 -2.54 -9.52 -0.51
CA ILE A 138 -3.98 -9.56 -0.69
C ILE A 138 -4.34 -10.98 -1.14
N ARG A 139 -5.32 -11.58 -0.49
CA ARG A 139 -5.76 -12.93 -0.79
C ARG A 139 -7.26 -12.94 -1.02
N ILE A 140 -7.69 -13.65 -2.06
CA ILE A 140 -9.11 -13.88 -2.35
C ILE A 140 -9.29 -15.40 -2.45
N ALA A 141 -9.95 -15.94 -1.44
CA ALA A 141 -10.19 -17.37 -1.33
C ALA A 141 -11.49 -17.80 -2.04
#